data_7728ab3a9131630725d5c063f7a7ec6c
#
_entry.id   7728ab3a9131630725d5c063f7a7ec6c
#
_cell.length_a   1.000
_cell.length_b   1.000
_cell.length_c   1.000
_cell.angle_alpha   90.00
_cell.angle_beta   90.00
_cell.angle_gamma   90.00
#
_symmetry.space_group_name_H-M   'P 1'
#
loop_
_entity.id
_entity.type
_entity.pdbx_description
1 polymer ?
#
loop_
_entity_poly.entity_id
_entity_poly.type
_entity_poly.pdbx_seq_one_letter_code
_entity_poly.pdbx_strand_id
1 'polypeptide(L)'
;MAGKPLLVSDDYPSSFEPDIYLSTYYSDPSPTPLLGDMMTFSLTQFQQAFASGQIKGRLIDFGTGPTITSVISASEHCESILLAEFSPQNRNILKQWQSGELKHSFAKFLDYALKLDGKGDSVADRESSMREKVSGIIPCDIRKENIFAPCFISSVDVITSSLCLESVARSIAEYESQAARLASVLRPGGHLVLFGCIGGSFYTVGSHRFSSFGMTSSELQAAWTKAGMKIITWKEGRRPNPEQKEESDTDGFFALVAKKA
;
A
#
# COMPACT_ATOMS: atom_id res chain seq x y z
N MET A 1 13.88 31.11 -3.29
CA MET A 1 14.34 30.00 -4.15
C MET A 1 13.10 29.34 -4.71
N ALA A 2 12.97 29.19 -6.03
CA ALA A 2 11.87 28.44 -6.62
C ALA A 2 11.97 26.99 -6.14
N GLY A 3 10.92 26.47 -5.50
CA GLY A 3 10.88 25.10 -5.03
C GLY A 3 11.09 24.12 -6.20
N LYS A 4 11.76 22.99 -5.96
CA LYS A 4 11.88 21.93 -6.97
C LYS A 4 10.47 21.55 -7.47
N PRO A 5 10.29 21.32 -8.79
CA PRO A 5 8.98 20.91 -9.32
C PRO A 5 8.53 19.60 -8.67
N LEU A 6 7.22 19.49 -8.41
CA LEU A 6 6.63 18.24 -7.98
C LEU A 6 6.56 17.28 -9.18
N LEU A 7 7.14 16.10 -9.03
CA LEU A 7 7.01 15.00 -9.96
C LEU A 7 5.66 14.31 -9.76
N VAL A 8 5.15 13.70 -10.81
CA VAL A 8 3.87 12.99 -10.79
C VAL A 8 4.07 11.50 -11.07
N SER A 9 3.02 10.71 -11.01
CA SER A 9 3.10 9.25 -11.23
C SER A 9 3.72 8.86 -12.58
N ASP A 10 3.64 9.70 -13.61
CA ASP A 10 4.27 9.46 -14.91
C ASP A 10 5.82 9.54 -14.84
N ASP A 11 6.35 10.24 -13.87
CA ASP A 11 7.79 10.39 -13.67
C ASP A 11 8.43 9.22 -12.89
N TYR A 12 7.63 8.33 -12.29
CA TYR A 12 8.14 7.20 -11.50
C TYR A 12 9.12 6.32 -12.28
N PRO A 13 8.84 5.94 -13.56
CA PRO A 13 9.77 5.09 -14.30
C PRO A 13 11.15 5.71 -14.55
N SER A 14 11.30 7.03 -14.41
CA SER A 14 12.56 7.73 -14.65
C SER A 14 13.21 8.32 -13.41
N SER A 15 12.43 8.60 -12.37
CA SER A 15 12.88 9.45 -11.27
C SER A 15 12.67 8.86 -9.87
N PHE A 16 11.90 7.79 -9.76
CA PHE A 16 11.72 7.12 -8.46
C PHE A 16 12.89 6.18 -8.19
N GLU A 17 13.54 6.35 -7.06
CA GLU A 17 14.71 5.59 -6.62
C GLU A 17 14.30 4.57 -5.53
N PRO A 18 14.00 3.31 -5.89
CA PRO A 18 13.47 2.33 -4.95
C PRO A 18 14.37 2.06 -3.74
N ASP A 19 15.69 1.98 -3.96
CA ASP A 19 16.65 1.71 -2.87
C ASP A 19 16.70 2.85 -1.85
N ILE A 20 16.60 4.10 -2.33
CA ILE A 20 16.52 5.29 -1.45
C ILE A 20 15.20 5.29 -0.70
N TYR A 21 14.09 5.00 -1.38
CA TYR A 21 12.78 4.89 -0.76
C TYR A 21 12.76 3.84 0.35
N LEU A 22 13.28 2.65 0.08
CA LEU A 22 13.37 1.56 1.04
C LEU A 22 14.26 1.92 2.23
N SER A 23 15.44 2.50 1.99
CA SER A 23 16.35 2.89 3.06
C SER A 23 15.81 4.03 3.94
N THR A 24 15.04 4.95 3.34
CA THR A 24 14.45 6.10 4.06
C THR A 24 13.25 5.67 4.91
N TYR A 25 12.32 4.90 4.34
CA TYR A 25 11.01 4.65 4.96
C TYR A 25 10.81 3.24 5.50
N TYR A 26 11.61 2.25 5.03
CA TYR A 26 11.38 0.83 5.32
C TYR A 26 12.57 0.13 5.97
N SER A 27 13.45 0.87 6.64
CA SER A 27 14.57 0.28 7.40
C SER A 27 14.14 -0.25 8.77
N ASP A 28 13.15 0.38 9.40
CA ASP A 28 12.65 0.02 10.73
C ASP A 28 11.20 0.52 10.87
N PRO A 29 10.24 -0.31 11.34
CA PRO A 29 8.88 0.13 11.56
C PRO A 29 8.69 0.98 12.82
N SER A 30 9.68 1.05 13.70
CA SER A 30 9.60 1.80 14.97
C SER A 30 9.25 3.26 14.73
N PRO A 31 8.52 3.89 15.65
CA PRO A 31 8.17 5.29 15.55
C PRO A 31 9.40 6.19 15.36
N THR A 32 9.32 7.11 14.43
CA THR A 32 10.38 8.09 14.13
C THR A 32 9.86 9.51 14.29
N PRO A 33 10.74 10.51 14.50
CA PRO A 33 10.32 11.92 14.51
C PRO A 33 9.60 12.32 13.21
N LEU A 34 9.98 11.69 12.09
CA LEU A 34 9.44 11.96 10.75
C LEU A 34 8.05 11.37 10.52
N LEU A 35 7.92 10.06 10.74
CA LEU A 35 6.71 9.30 10.40
C LEU A 35 5.78 9.07 11.61
N GLY A 36 6.27 9.39 12.82
CA GLY A 36 5.56 8.96 14.04
C GLY A 36 5.43 7.45 14.08
N ASP A 37 4.24 6.99 14.40
CA ASP A 37 3.88 5.57 14.48
C ASP A 37 3.24 5.03 13.18
N MET A 38 3.35 5.74 12.07
CA MET A 38 2.68 5.42 10.80
C MET A 38 2.92 3.97 10.37
N MET A 39 4.16 3.48 10.44
CA MET A 39 4.50 2.12 9.99
C MET A 39 3.96 1.06 10.95
N THR A 40 4.11 1.25 12.26
CA THR A 40 3.55 0.33 13.26
C THR A 40 2.02 0.35 13.26
N PHE A 41 1.42 1.53 13.07
CA PHE A 41 -0.03 1.65 12.88
C PHE A 41 -0.49 0.84 11.65
N SER A 42 0.14 1.05 10.49
CA SER A 42 -0.18 0.31 9.26
C SER A 42 -0.13 -1.20 9.48
N LEU A 43 0.99 -1.73 9.99
CA LEU A 43 1.15 -3.15 10.27
C LEU A 43 0.09 -3.68 11.24
N THR A 44 -0.21 -2.90 12.30
CA THR A 44 -1.22 -3.27 13.30
C THR A 44 -2.62 -3.34 12.67
N GLN A 45 -2.98 -2.36 11.81
CA GLN A 45 -4.30 -2.36 11.18
C GLN A 45 -4.44 -3.46 10.12
N PHE A 46 -3.40 -3.76 9.35
CA PHE A 46 -3.39 -4.92 8.45
C PHE A 46 -3.55 -6.22 9.24
N GLN A 47 -2.82 -6.39 10.34
CA GLN A 47 -2.94 -7.58 11.18
C GLN A 47 -4.36 -7.72 11.76
N GLN A 48 -4.94 -6.66 12.31
CA GLN A 48 -6.29 -6.68 12.84
C GLN A 48 -7.37 -6.99 11.78
N ALA A 49 -7.18 -6.51 10.55
CA ALA A 49 -8.08 -6.82 9.44
C ALA A 49 -8.14 -8.33 9.15
N PHE A 50 -7.00 -9.00 9.16
CA PHE A 50 -6.90 -10.43 8.82
C PHE A 50 -7.08 -11.36 10.03
N ALA A 51 -6.93 -10.89 11.27
CA ALA A 51 -6.92 -11.71 12.49
C ALA A 51 -8.16 -12.61 12.66
N SER A 52 -9.32 -12.20 12.17
CA SER A 52 -10.55 -13.00 12.25
C SER A 52 -10.56 -14.23 11.32
N GLY A 53 -9.65 -14.29 10.33
CA GLY A 53 -9.65 -15.30 9.28
C GLY A 53 -10.83 -15.24 8.30
N GLN A 54 -11.67 -14.21 8.39
CA GLN A 54 -12.80 -14.00 7.46
C GLN A 54 -12.37 -13.41 6.12
N ILE A 55 -11.29 -12.60 6.11
CA ILE A 55 -10.70 -12.02 4.90
C ILE A 55 -9.66 -13.01 4.40
N LYS A 56 -9.97 -13.71 3.30
CA LYS A 56 -9.16 -14.80 2.74
C LYS A 56 -9.47 -15.04 1.27
N GLY A 57 -8.68 -15.90 0.63
CA GLY A 57 -8.83 -16.32 -0.77
C GLY A 57 -7.74 -15.75 -1.66
N ARG A 58 -8.06 -15.40 -2.91
CA ARG A 58 -7.11 -14.81 -3.86
C ARG A 58 -6.97 -13.31 -3.61
N LEU A 59 -5.74 -12.86 -3.40
CA LEU A 59 -5.43 -11.47 -3.09
C LEU A 59 -4.66 -10.81 -4.23
N ILE A 60 -5.00 -9.55 -4.50
CA ILE A 60 -4.14 -8.63 -5.25
C ILE A 60 -3.70 -7.51 -4.30
N ASP A 61 -2.40 -7.27 -4.24
CA ASP A 61 -1.86 -6.05 -3.65
C ASP A 61 -1.66 -5.03 -4.76
N PHE A 62 -2.42 -3.95 -4.73
CA PHE A 62 -2.48 -2.97 -5.81
C PHE A 62 -1.60 -1.75 -5.48
N GLY A 63 -0.70 -1.40 -6.41
CA GLY A 63 0.28 -0.34 -6.19
C GLY A 63 1.28 -0.74 -5.12
N THR A 64 1.76 -1.97 -5.19
CA THR A 64 2.64 -2.58 -4.17
C THR A 64 3.86 -1.73 -3.83
N GLY A 65 4.37 -0.93 -4.78
CA GLY A 65 5.65 -0.25 -4.63
C GLY A 65 6.81 -1.25 -4.57
N PRO A 66 7.96 -0.86 -4.04
CA PRO A 66 9.09 -1.77 -3.84
C PRO A 66 9.01 -2.54 -2.51
N THR A 67 7.84 -2.62 -1.86
CA THR A 67 7.67 -3.14 -0.49
C THR A 67 6.75 -4.35 -0.44
N ILE A 68 6.75 -5.06 0.69
CA ILE A 68 5.89 -6.22 0.92
C ILE A 68 5.01 -6.07 2.17
N THR A 69 5.04 -4.90 2.79
CA THR A 69 4.46 -4.69 4.14
C THR A 69 2.95 -4.84 4.17
N SER A 70 2.24 -4.49 3.10
CA SER A 70 0.80 -4.65 2.94
C SER A 70 0.31 -6.10 2.90
N VAL A 71 1.22 -7.05 2.60
CA VAL A 71 0.85 -8.47 2.44
C VAL A 71 1.40 -9.37 3.54
N ILE A 72 2.16 -8.86 4.51
CA ILE A 72 2.73 -9.68 5.59
C ILE A 72 1.62 -10.43 6.34
N SER A 73 0.64 -9.72 6.89
CA SER A 73 -0.46 -10.35 7.63
C SER A 73 -1.44 -11.08 6.72
N ALA A 74 -1.66 -10.57 5.51
CA ALA A 74 -2.54 -11.20 4.53
C ALA A 74 -2.04 -12.59 4.09
N SER A 75 -0.72 -12.78 4.04
CA SER A 75 -0.10 -14.04 3.59
C SER A 75 -0.50 -15.25 4.43
N GLU A 76 -0.88 -15.08 5.68
CA GLU A 76 -1.37 -16.16 6.52
C GLU A 76 -2.76 -16.68 6.12
N HIS A 77 -3.56 -15.83 5.53
CA HIS A 77 -4.98 -16.06 5.31
C HIS A 77 -5.32 -16.23 3.82
N CYS A 78 -4.46 -15.75 2.93
CA CYS A 78 -4.69 -15.81 1.49
C CYS A 78 -3.98 -16.99 0.84
N GLU A 79 -4.65 -17.59 -0.14
CA GLU A 79 -4.18 -18.78 -0.86
C GLU A 79 -3.11 -18.45 -1.90
N SER A 80 -3.29 -17.31 -2.56
CA SER A 80 -2.35 -16.77 -3.52
C SER A 80 -2.36 -15.25 -3.49
N ILE A 81 -1.20 -14.65 -3.76
CA ILE A 81 -0.96 -13.22 -3.75
C ILE A 81 -0.43 -12.82 -5.12
N LEU A 82 -1.07 -11.84 -5.73
CA LEU A 82 -0.60 -11.20 -6.95
C LEU A 82 -0.15 -9.78 -6.61
N LEU A 83 1.11 -9.46 -6.86
CA LEU A 83 1.65 -8.13 -6.64
C LEU A 83 1.52 -7.32 -7.92
N ALA A 84 0.75 -6.23 -7.88
CA ALA A 84 0.50 -5.37 -9.02
C ALA A 84 1.15 -4.00 -8.81
N GLU A 85 2.12 -3.66 -9.68
CA GLU A 85 2.92 -2.44 -9.51
C GLU A 85 3.15 -1.74 -10.86
N PHE A 86 3.01 -0.40 -10.86
CA PHE A 86 3.15 0.42 -12.06
C PHE A 86 4.61 0.51 -12.56
N SER A 87 5.54 0.84 -11.66
CA SER A 87 6.94 1.09 -12.00
C SER A 87 7.69 -0.21 -12.33
N PRO A 88 8.36 -0.29 -13.49
CA PRO A 88 9.22 -1.43 -13.82
C PRO A 88 10.35 -1.64 -12.82
N GLN A 89 10.91 -0.55 -12.27
CA GLN A 89 11.98 -0.60 -11.28
C GLN A 89 11.50 -1.24 -9.98
N ASN A 90 10.32 -0.82 -9.48
CA ASN A 90 9.72 -1.42 -8.29
C ASN A 90 9.38 -2.90 -8.52
N ARG A 91 8.84 -3.27 -9.70
CA ARG A 91 8.63 -4.68 -10.04
C ARG A 91 9.93 -5.49 -10.03
N ASN A 92 11.05 -4.88 -10.41
CA ASN A 92 12.36 -5.54 -10.34
C ASN A 92 12.79 -5.78 -8.88
N ILE A 93 12.59 -4.82 -7.99
CA ILE A 93 12.82 -4.99 -6.54
C ILE A 93 11.97 -6.16 -5.99
N LEU A 94 10.70 -6.18 -6.33
CA LEU A 94 9.80 -7.28 -5.90
C LEU A 94 10.25 -8.65 -6.41
N LYS A 95 10.75 -8.74 -7.65
CA LYS A 95 11.32 -9.98 -8.20
C LYS A 95 12.58 -10.41 -7.47
N GLN A 96 13.47 -9.47 -7.17
CA GLN A 96 14.67 -9.74 -6.37
C GLN A 96 14.30 -10.22 -4.95
N TRP A 97 13.28 -9.62 -4.33
CA TRP A 97 12.76 -10.09 -3.06
C TRP A 97 12.20 -11.52 -3.18
N GLN A 98 11.40 -11.79 -4.19
CA GLN A 98 10.80 -13.11 -4.40
C GLN A 98 11.86 -14.20 -4.64
N SER A 99 12.94 -13.89 -5.38
CA SER A 99 14.07 -14.81 -5.60
C SER A 99 15.03 -14.91 -4.41
N GLY A 100 14.92 -14.06 -3.40
CA GLY A 100 15.84 -14.00 -2.27
C GLY A 100 17.14 -13.23 -2.54
N GLU A 101 17.21 -12.48 -3.63
CA GLU A 101 18.40 -11.72 -4.07
C GLU A 101 18.40 -10.26 -3.61
N LEU A 102 17.26 -9.77 -3.08
CA LEU A 102 17.15 -8.40 -2.61
C LEU A 102 18.08 -8.15 -1.42
N LYS A 103 18.92 -7.11 -1.50
CA LYS A 103 19.81 -6.72 -0.41
C LYS A 103 19.08 -6.08 0.77
N HIS A 104 17.99 -5.35 0.50
CA HIS A 104 17.17 -4.76 1.56
C HIS A 104 16.41 -5.84 2.33
N SER A 105 16.37 -5.70 3.67
CA SER A 105 15.72 -6.69 4.55
C SER A 105 14.46 -6.12 5.18
N PHE A 106 13.35 -6.84 5.04
CA PHE A 106 12.09 -6.55 5.73
C PHE A 106 11.97 -7.28 7.09
N ALA A 107 13.06 -7.87 7.59
CA ALA A 107 13.03 -8.70 8.79
C ALA A 107 12.42 -8.00 10.01
N LYS A 108 12.67 -6.71 10.21
CA LYS A 108 12.11 -5.94 11.33
C LYS A 108 10.58 -5.75 11.20
N PHE A 109 10.09 -5.57 9.98
CA PHE A 109 8.65 -5.47 9.69
C PHE A 109 7.94 -6.82 9.90
N LEU A 110 8.57 -7.90 9.46
CA LEU A 110 8.11 -9.26 9.69
C LEU A 110 8.10 -9.60 11.18
N ASP A 111 9.16 -9.32 11.90
CA ASP A 111 9.26 -9.54 13.35
C ASP A 111 8.18 -8.78 14.12
N TYR A 112 7.92 -7.52 13.74
CA TYR A 112 6.84 -6.74 14.34
C TYR A 112 5.47 -7.38 14.08
N ALA A 113 5.18 -7.78 12.86
CA ALA A 113 3.92 -8.44 12.51
C ALA A 113 3.77 -9.81 13.21
N LEU A 114 4.83 -10.60 13.32
CA LEU A 114 4.83 -11.87 14.07
C LEU A 114 4.53 -11.68 15.56
N LYS A 115 5.08 -10.63 16.16
CA LYS A 115 4.76 -10.28 17.57
C LYS A 115 3.29 -9.92 17.75
N LEU A 116 2.68 -9.25 16.76
CA LEU A 116 1.24 -8.98 16.78
C LEU A 116 0.38 -10.25 16.61
N ASP A 117 0.83 -11.18 15.77
CA ASP A 117 0.14 -12.46 15.54
C ASP A 117 0.16 -13.37 16.78
N GLY A 118 1.20 -13.27 17.61
CA GLY A 118 1.41 -14.15 18.76
C GLY A 118 1.68 -15.61 18.38
N LYS A 119 1.97 -15.90 17.11
CA LYS A 119 2.34 -17.21 16.59
C LYS A 119 3.85 -17.39 16.67
N GLY A 120 4.30 -18.61 16.93
CA GLY A 120 5.71 -18.92 17.14
C GLY A 120 6.57 -19.03 15.86
N ASP A 121 6.09 -18.55 14.72
CA ASP A 121 6.81 -18.62 13.45
C ASP A 121 8.10 -17.80 13.50
N SER A 122 9.13 -18.27 12.82
CA SER A 122 10.33 -17.47 12.59
C SER A 122 10.12 -16.47 11.45
N VAL A 123 10.89 -15.37 11.47
CA VAL A 123 10.91 -14.40 10.37
C VAL A 123 11.22 -15.07 9.03
N ALA A 124 12.20 -15.98 9.03
CA ALA A 124 12.63 -16.70 7.82
C ALA A 124 11.53 -17.61 7.25
N ASP A 125 10.83 -18.35 8.12
CA ASP A 125 9.74 -19.24 7.70
C ASP A 125 8.56 -18.43 7.13
N ARG A 126 8.18 -17.32 7.80
CA ARG A 126 7.14 -16.43 7.33
C ARG A 126 7.49 -15.84 5.96
N GLU A 127 8.70 -15.33 5.80
CA GLU A 127 9.13 -14.73 4.54
C GLU A 127 9.20 -15.76 3.41
N SER A 128 9.68 -16.98 3.69
CA SER A 128 9.67 -18.08 2.72
C SER A 128 8.26 -18.43 2.26
N SER A 129 7.35 -18.62 3.21
CA SER A 129 5.94 -18.89 2.91
C SER A 129 5.27 -17.77 2.10
N MET A 130 5.60 -16.51 2.39
CA MET A 130 5.11 -15.38 1.59
C MET A 130 5.59 -15.44 0.15
N ARG A 131 6.89 -15.70 -0.08
CA ARG A 131 7.46 -15.84 -1.43
C ARG A 131 6.78 -16.94 -2.24
N GLU A 132 6.49 -18.07 -1.62
CA GLU A 132 5.80 -19.22 -2.25
C GLU A 132 4.36 -18.86 -2.65
N LYS A 133 3.66 -18.06 -1.84
CA LYS A 133 2.29 -17.62 -2.11
C LYS A 133 2.19 -16.51 -3.17
N VAL A 134 3.28 -15.82 -3.47
CA VAL A 134 3.31 -14.82 -4.55
C VAL A 134 3.28 -15.52 -5.90
N SER A 135 2.09 -15.56 -6.51
CA SER A 135 1.82 -16.22 -7.78
C SER A 135 2.27 -15.43 -9.01
N GLY A 136 2.60 -14.15 -8.82
CA GLY A 136 3.11 -13.30 -9.89
C GLY A 136 3.30 -11.85 -9.48
N ILE A 137 4.11 -11.15 -10.30
CA ILE A 137 4.36 -9.71 -10.20
C ILE A 137 4.01 -9.11 -11.56
N ILE A 138 2.96 -8.31 -11.62
CA ILE A 138 2.38 -7.82 -12.87
C ILE A 138 2.37 -6.29 -12.96
N PRO A 139 2.34 -5.72 -14.17
CA PRO A 139 2.10 -4.30 -14.34
C PRO A 139 0.66 -3.94 -13.96
N CYS A 140 0.48 -2.72 -13.43
CA CYS A 140 -0.83 -2.12 -13.26
C CYS A 140 -0.78 -0.62 -13.56
N ASP A 141 -1.94 -0.06 -13.95
CA ASP A 141 -2.13 1.39 -14.10
C ASP A 141 -3.60 1.71 -13.84
N ILE A 142 -3.88 2.33 -12.68
CA ILE A 142 -5.25 2.64 -12.25
C ILE A 142 -5.98 3.61 -13.18
N ARG A 143 -5.27 4.32 -14.04
CA ARG A 143 -5.83 5.29 -14.99
C ARG A 143 -6.43 4.61 -16.24
N LYS A 144 -6.04 3.35 -16.50
CA LYS A 144 -6.53 2.57 -17.66
C LYS A 144 -7.87 1.92 -17.36
N GLU A 145 -8.64 1.64 -18.40
CA GLU A 145 -9.88 0.87 -18.29
C GLU A 145 -9.60 -0.55 -17.79
N ASN A 146 -8.68 -1.27 -18.43
CA ASN A 146 -8.10 -2.49 -17.88
C ASN A 146 -6.87 -2.11 -17.06
N ILE A 147 -7.03 -2.01 -15.74
CA ILE A 147 -5.99 -1.57 -14.81
C ILE A 147 -4.79 -2.53 -14.72
N PHE A 148 -4.90 -3.75 -15.24
CA PHE A 148 -3.84 -4.76 -15.27
C PHE A 148 -3.31 -5.04 -16.68
N ALA A 149 -3.66 -4.23 -17.68
CA ALA A 149 -3.19 -4.45 -19.04
C ALA A 149 -1.66 -4.63 -19.12
N PRO A 150 -1.16 -5.62 -19.88
CA PRO A 150 -1.87 -6.49 -20.83
C PRO A 150 -2.52 -7.74 -20.20
N CYS A 151 -2.43 -7.93 -18.88
CA CYS A 151 -2.99 -9.08 -18.19
C CYS A 151 -4.52 -8.97 -18.09
N PHE A 152 -5.19 -10.13 -18.12
CA PHE A 152 -6.61 -10.25 -17.78
C PHE A 152 -6.74 -10.92 -16.42
N ILE A 153 -7.30 -10.19 -15.46
CA ILE A 153 -7.52 -10.69 -14.12
C ILE A 153 -9.02 -10.84 -13.90
N SER A 154 -9.44 -12.06 -13.55
CA SER A 154 -10.80 -12.29 -13.07
C SER A 154 -10.99 -11.64 -11.70
N SER A 155 -12.24 -11.48 -11.25
CA SER A 155 -12.52 -10.92 -9.92
C SER A 155 -11.81 -11.70 -8.81
N VAL A 156 -11.35 -10.98 -7.78
CA VAL A 156 -10.62 -11.52 -6.64
C VAL A 156 -11.41 -11.38 -5.34
N ASP A 157 -10.95 -12.09 -4.32
CA ASP A 157 -11.58 -12.09 -2.99
C ASP A 157 -11.14 -10.90 -2.16
N VAL A 158 -9.86 -10.51 -2.29
CA VAL A 158 -9.23 -9.50 -1.45
C VAL A 158 -8.38 -8.57 -2.29
N ILE A 159 -8.45 -7.28 -2.00
CA ILE A 159 -7.49 -6.28 -2.46
C ILE A 159 -6.85 -5.64 -1.24
N THR A 160 -5.52 -5.59 -1.21
CA THR A 160 -4.75 -4.70 -0.34
C THR A 160 -4.16 -3.57 -1.17
N SER A 161 -3.98 -2.39 -0.57
CA SER A 161 -3.25 -1.28 -1.17
C SER A 161 -2.72 -0.37 -0.07
N SER A 162 -1.53 0.18 -0.26
CA SER A 162 -0.87 1.04 0.72
C SER A 162 -0.23 2.24 0.04
N LEU A 163 -0.61 3.47 0.47
CA LEU A 163 0.00 4.73 0.04
C LEU A 163 0.07 4.90 -1.49
N CYS A 164 -0.98 4.48 -2.21
CA CYS A 164 -0.95 4.37 -3.66
C CYS A 164 -1.87 5.39 -4.36
N LEU A 165 -3.18 5.36 -4.09
CA LEU A 165 -4.17 6.09 -4.90
C LEU A 165 -4.00 7.60 -4.81
N GLU A 166 -3.68 8.12 -3.64
CA GLU A 166 -3.40 9.54 -3.41
C GLU A 166 -2.17 10.04 -4.17
N SER A 167 -1.22 9.15 -4.46
CA SER A 167 -0.02 9.48 -5.25
C SER A 167 -0.31 9.56 -6.76
N VAL A 168 -1.46 9.06 -7.21
CA VAL A 168 -1.85 9.06 -8.62
C VAL A 168 -2.96 10.07 -8.91
N ALA A 169 -3.89 10.25 -7.99
CA ALA A 169 -5.01 11.20 -8.15
C ALA A 169 -4.52 12.66 -8.18
N ARG A 170 -5.22 13.49 -8.95
CA ARG A 170 -4.99 14.94 -9.05
C ARG A 170 -6.25 15.73 -8.71
N SER A 171 -7.36 15.05 -8.47
CA SER A 171 -8.65 15.62 -8.08
C SER A 171 -9.49 14.58 -7.35
N ILE A 172 -10.52 15.03 -6.63
CA ILE A 172 -11.51 14.16 -5.98
C ILE A 172 -12.17 13.25 -7.03
N ALA A 173 -12.53 13.79 -8.18
CA ALA A 173 -13.18 13.03 -9.26
C ALA A 173 -12.27 11.91 -9.81
N GLU A 174 -10.97 12.15 -9.92
CA GLU A 174 -10.00 11.12 -10.30
C GLU A 174 -9.88 10.04 -9.23
N TYR A 175 -9.77 10.42 -7.94
CA TYR A 175 -9.72 9.45 -6.85
C TYR A 175 -10.99 8.60 -6.79
N GLU A 176 -12.17 9.19 -6.93
CA GLU A 176 -13.45 8.47 -7.01
C GLU A 176 -13.48 7.47 -8.18
N SER A 177 -12.97 7.88 -9.35
CA SER A 177 -12.87 7.02 -10.53
C SER A 177 -11.89 5.85 -10.29
N GLN A 178 -10.77 6.12 -9.65
CA GLN A 178 -9.80 5.09 -9.25
C GLN A 178 -10.38 4.11 -8.23
N ALA A 179 -11.07 4.61 -7.20
CA ALA A 179 -11.76 3.79 -6.21
C ALA A 179 -12.81 2.87 -6.86
N ALA A 180 -13.60 3.40 -7.79
CA ALA A 180 -14.60 2.61 -8.53
C ALA A 180 -13.96 1.51 -9.39
N ARG A 181 -12.86 1.82 -10.11
CA ARG A 181 -12.11 0.83 -10.90
C ARG A 181 -11.54 -0.27 -10.02
N LEU A 182 -10.92 0.10 -8.90
CA LEU A 182 -10.34 -0.89 -8.00
C LEU A 182 -11.43 -1.76 -7.35
N ALA A 183 -12.54 -1.16 -6.90
CA ALA A 183 -13.68 -1.89 -6.37
C ALA A 183 -14.30 -2.85 -7.41
N SER A 184 -14.26 -2.51 -8.71
CA SER A 184 -14.81 -3.37 -9.76
C SER A 184 -14.10 -4.72 -9.87
N VAL A 185 -12.84 -4.79 -9.49
CA VAL A 185 -12.02 -6.02 -9.50
C VAL A 185 -12.43 -7.01 -8.40
N LEU A 186 -13.00 -6.52 -7.30
CA LEU A 186 -13.50 -7.41 -6.26
C LEU A 186 -14.77 -8.14 -6.71
N ARG A 187 -14.88 -9.42 -6.37
CA ARG A 187 -16.18 -10.11 -6.46
C ARG A 187 -17.18 -9.54 -5.46
N PRO A 188 -18.50 -9.74 -5.66
CA PRO A 188 -19.49 -9.43 -4.63
C PRO A 188 -19.11 -10.12 -3.30
N GLY A 189 -19.18 -9.39 -2.20
CA GLY A 189 -18.75 -9.85 -0.89
C GLY A 189 -17.23 -9.88 -0.65
N GLY A 190 -16.40 -9.51 -1.65
CA GLY A 190 -14.96 -9.38 -1.50
C GLY A 190 -14.56 -8.20 -0.61
N HIS A 191 -13.34 -8.19 -0.13
CA HIS A 191 -12.85 -7.22 0.85
C HIS A 191 -11.71 -6.35 0.30
N LEU A 192 -11.73 -5.08 0.69
CA LEU A 192 -10.64 -4.13 0.53
C LEU A 192 -10.03 -3.85 1.89
N VAL A 193 -8.69 -3.93 1.98
CA VAL A 193 -7.91 -3.45 3.12
C VAL A 193 -6.93 -2.41 2.61
N LEU A 194 -7.11 -1.17 3.02
CA LEU A 194 -6.38 -0.05 2.47
C LEU A 194 -5.73 0.79 3.59
N PHE A 195 -4.52 1.23 3.33
CA PHE A 195 -3.81 2.20 4.14
C PHE A 195 -3.41 3.38 3.25
N GLY A 196 -3.58 4.62 3.74
CA GLY A 196 -3.27 5.82 2.98
C GLY A 196 -3.07 7.05 3.86
N CYS A 197 -2.73 8.18 3.21
CA CYS A 197 -2.54 9.45 3.87
C CYS A 197 -3.82 10.28 3.92
N ILE A 198 -3.93 11.11 4.97
CA ILE A 198 -4.93 12.16 5.10
C ILE A 198 -4.19 13.49 4.93
N GLY A 199 -4.72 14.37 4.06
CA GLY A 199 -4.05 15.64 3.75
C GLY A 199 -2.74 15.45 3.00
N GLY A 200 -1.96 16.53 2.94
CA GLY A 200 -0.66 16.53 2.30
C GLY A 200 -0.70 16.74 0.78
N SER A 201 0.41 17.22 0.25
CA SER A 201 0.53 17.52 -1.17
C SER A 201 1.75 16.88 -1.82
N PHE A 202 2.68 16.34 -1.01
CA PHE A 202 3.89 15.70 -1.50
C PHE A 202 4.53 14.75 -0.49
N TYR A 203 5.44 13.92 -1.00
CA TYR A 203 6.45 13.18 -0.25
C TYR A 203 7.78 13.19 -1.02
N THR A 204 8.89 12.85 -0.35
CA THR A 204 10.22 12.90 -0.96
C THR A 204 10.83 11.51 -1.14
N VAL A 205 11.59 11.33 -2.22
CA VAL A 205 12.47 10.20 -2.42
C VAL A 205 13.81 10.74 -2.89
N GLY A 206 14.83 10.62 -2.06
CA GLY A 206 16.13 11.22 -2.33
C GLY A 206 16.03 12.74 -2.52
N SER A 207 16.43 13.21 -3.68
CA SER A 207 16.38 14.64 -4.01
C SER A 207 15.07 15.07 -4.69
N HIS A 208 14.14 14.16 -4.95
CA HIS A 208 12.90 14.41 -5.68
C HIS A 208 11.71 14.54 -4.74
N ARG A 209 10.76 15.39 -5.14
CA ARG A 209 9.45 15.51 -4.48
C ARG A 209 8.38 14.99 -5.41
N PHE A 210 7.59 14.05 -4.94
CA PHE A 210 6.47 13.46 -5.66
C PHE A 210 5.16 14.01 -5.14
N SER A 211 4.22 14.27 -6.05
CA SER A 211 2.90 14.80 -5.69
C SER A 211 2.07 13.74 -4.94
N SER A 212 1.26 14.23 -4.02
CA SER A 212 0.20 13.49 -3.35
C SER A 212 -1.06 14.35 -3.36
N PHE A 213 -2.22 13.76 -3.57
CA PHE A 213 -3.48 14.48 -3.54
C PHE A 213 -4.11 14.40 -2.15
N GLY A 214 -4.02 15.52 -1.41
CA GLY A 214 -4.54 15.59 -0.05
C GLY A 214 -6.06 15.64 -0.01
N MET A 215 -6.66 14.71 0.71
CA MET A 215 -8.10 14.63 0.96
C MET A 215 -8.38 14.56 2.45
N THR A 216 -9.57 15.01 2.83
CA THR A 216 -10.11 14.83 4.18
C THR A 216 -10.64 13.41 4.38
N SER A 217 -10.75 12.97 5.63
CA SER A 217 -11.35 11.68 5.99
C SER A 217 -12.76 11.50 5.43
N SER A 218 -13.56 12.56 5.41
CA SER A 218 -14.93 12.51 4.89
C SER A 218 -14.97 12.31 3.38
N GLU A 219 -14.08 12.96 2.63
CA GLU A 219 -13.95 12.79 1.17
C GLU A 219 -13.49 11.38 0.82
N LEU A 220 -12.51 10.85 1.54
CA LEU A 220 -12.01 9.49 1.36
C LEU A 220 -13.13 8.45 1.61
N GLN A 221 -13.85 8.56 2.72
CA GLN A 221 -14.96 7.64 3.04
C GLN A 221 -16.11 7.75 2.03
N ALA A 222 -16.44 8.98 1.59
CA ALA A 222 -17.47 9.20 0.57
C ALA A 222 -17.10 8.56 -0.77
N ALA A 223 -15.82 8.66 -1.20
CA ALA A 223 -15.34 8.06 -2.44
C ALA A 223 -15.50 6.53 -2.43
N TRP A 224 -15.12 5.86 -1.35
CA TRP A 224 -15.27 4.40 -1.26
C TRP A 224 -16.73 3.96 -1.14
N THR A 225 -17.56 4.71 -0.43
CA THR A 225 -19.01 4.45 -0.36
C THR A 225 -19.64 4.60 -1.74
N LYS A 226 -19.29 5.64 -2.50
CA LYS A 226 -19.72 5.87 -3.88
C LYS A 226 -19.26 4.76 -4.83
N ALA A 227 -18.09 4.17 -4.58
CA ALA A 227 -17.58 3.01 -5.31
C ALA A 227 -18.32 1.68 -5.00
N GLY A 228 -19.37 1.70 -4.18
CA GLY A 228 -20.15 0.52 -3.81
C GLY A 228 -19.55 -0.31 -2.68
N MET A 229 -18.64 0.28 -1.90
CA MET A 229 -18.02 -0.38 -0.77
C MET A 229 -18.73 -0.04 0.53
N LYS A 230 -19.06 -1.07 1.31
CA LYS A 230 -19.55 -0.90 2.69
C LYS A 230 -18.33 -0.84 3.63
N ILE A 231 -18.11 0.31 4.24
CA ILE A 231 -17.02 0.49 5.22
C ILE A 231 -17.36 -0.34 6.47
N ILE A 232 -16.43 -1.21 6.87
CA ILE A 232 -16.52 -2.06 8.07
C ILE A 232 -15.75 -1.38 9.21
N THR A 233 -14.51 -0.96 8.92
CA THR A 233 -13.65 -0.26 9.88
C THR A 233 -13.01 0.94 9.20
N TRP A 234 -12.91 2.02 9.96
CA TRP A 234 -12.14 3.21 9.65
C TRP A 234 -11.33 3.61 10.89
N LYS A 235 -10.02 3.70 10.75
CA LYS A 235 -9.12 4.10 11.82
C LYS A 235 -8.20 5.20 11.31
N GLU A 236 -7.88 6.13 12.17
CA GLU A 236 -6.99 7.26 11.85
C GLU A 236 -5.82 7.33 12.83
N GLY A 237 -4.68 7.73 12.32
CA GLY A 237 -3.53 8.15 13.09
C GLY A 237 -3.12 9.56 12.67
N ARG A 238 -2.43 10.26 13.55
CA ARG A 238 -1.96 11.62 13.31
C ARG A 238 -0.44 11.65 13.23
N ARG A 239 0.06 12.53 12.40
CA ARG A 239 1.49 12.84 12.37
C ARG A 239 1.87 13.57 13.67
N PRO A 240 2.92 13.16 14.39
CA PRO A 240 3.28 13.75 15.68
C PRO A 240 3.85 15.17 15.57
N ASN A 241 4.54 15.47 14.46
CA ASN A 241 5.23 16.75 14.24
C ASN A 241 4.79 17.37 12.90
N PRO A 242 3.59 17.98 12.83
CA PRO A 242 3.08 18.57 11.60
C PRO A 242 3.91 19.76 11.09
N GLU A 243 4.77 20.34 11.92
CA GLU A 243 5.69 21.42 11.55
C GLU A 243 6.89 20.94 10.71
N GLN A 244 7.27 19.67 10.82
CA GLN A 244 8.37 19.07 10.04
C GLN A 244 7.84 18.62 8.68
N LYS A 245 8.00 19.47 7.66
CA LYS A 245 7.49 19.24 6.29
C LYS A 245 8.58 18.99 5.27
N GLU A 246 9.71 18.46 5.67
CA GLU A 246 10.85 18.27 4.78
C GLU A 246 10.65 17.12 3.82
N GLU A 247 10.17 15.97 4.33
CA GLU A 247 9.97 14.75 3.54
C GLU A 247 8.53 14.54 3.08
N SER A 248 7.56 15.06 3.83
CA SER A 248 6.12 15.00 3.51
C SER A 248 5.38 16.05 4.31
N ASP A 249 4.30 16.56 3.78
CA ASP A 249 3.40 17.50 4.47
C ASP A 249 2.05 16.89 4.86
N THR A 250 1.99 15.55 4.92
CA THR A 250 0.77 14.84 5.29
C THR A 250 0.31 15.20 6.71
N ASP A 251 -1.01 15.34 6.92
CA ASP A 251 -1.59 15.67 8.23
C ASP A 251 -1.76 14.41 9.12
N GLY A 252 -1.98 13.26 8.49
CA GLY A 252 -2.17 11.99 9.15
C GLY A 252 -2.32 10.84 8.18
N PHE A 253 -2.82 9.73 8.68
CA PHE A 253 -2.99 8.51 7.90
C PHE A 253 -4.25 7.76 8.35
N PHE A 254 -4.75 6.89 7.49
CA PHE A 254 -5.94 6.08 7.75
C PHE A 254 -5.75 4.63 7.35
N ALA A 255 -6.50 3.77 8.00
CA ALA A 255 -6.70 2.40 7.58
C ALA A 255 -8.18 2.11 7.40
N LEU A 256 -8.51 1.46 6.30
CA LEU A 256 -9.86 1.15 5.89
C LEU A 256 -10.00 -0.36 5.66
N VAL A 257 -11.01 -0.97 6.26
CA VAL A 257 -11.53 -2.27 5.85
C VAL A 257 -12.92 -2.06 5.29
N ALA A 258 -13.14 -2.48 4.05
CA ALA A 258 -14.45 -2.38 3.42
C ALA A 258 -14.80 -3.66 2.67
N LYS A 259 -16.10 -3.89 2.48
CA LYS A 259 -16.66 -5.05 1.79
C LYS A 259 -17.48 -4.59 0.60
N LYS A 260 -17.29 -5.22 -0.56
CA LYS A 260 -18.11 -4.97 -1.73
C LYS A 260 -19.52 -5.50 -1.52
N ALA A 261 -20.51 -4.65 -1.81
CA ALA A 261 -21.93 -5.01 -1.76
C ALA A 261 -22.26 -6.17 -2.71
#